data_78b85be8ddb15056711b74d827962e62
#
_entry.id   78b85be8ddb15056711b74d827962e62
#
_cell.length_a   1.000
_cell.length_b   1.000
_cell.length_c   1.000
_cell.angle_alpha   90.00
_cell.angle_beta   90.00
_cell.angle_gamma   90.00
#
_symmetry.space_group_name_H-M   'P 1'
#
loop_
_entity.id
_entity.type
_entity.pdbx_description
1 polymer ?
#
loop_
_entity_poly.entity_id
_entity_poly.type
_entity_poly.pdbx_seq_one_letter_code
_entity_poly.pdbx_strand_id
1 'polypeptide(L)'
;MSDSVNEFFEGLPSRVDAAKTAGMNNSYVFDIEGAGTWTVRVADGGVTVDEGDTGGDCTISPSAETFVKVIRGEQNPTAAYMSGKLKIKGDMGAAMKLQKLF
;
A
#
# COMPACT_ATOMS: atom_id res chain seq x y z
N MET A 1 7.03 -15.08 -5.00
CA MET A 1 6.48 -13.99 -4.17
C MET A 1 6.72 -12.62 -4.76
N SER A 2 7.96 -12.31 -5.14
CA SER A 2 8.28 -10.99 -5.72
C SER A 2 7.43 -10.65 -6.93
N ASP A 3 7.14 -11.65 -7.78
CA ASP A 3 6.33 -11.44 -8.97
C ASP A 3 4.90 -11.03 -8.63
N SER A 4 4.31 -11.62 -7.59
CA SER A 4 2.96 -11.27 -7.14
C SER A 4 2.90 -9.83 -6.63
N VAL A 5 3.94 -9.40 -5.92
CA VAL A 5 4.03 -8.03 -5.41
C VAL A 5 4.17 -7.04 -6.58
N ASN A 6 5.05 -7.33 -7.52
CA ASN A 6 5.25 -6.51 -8.72
C ASN A 6 3.95 -6.38 -9.51
N GLU A 7 3.28 -7.49 -9.75
CA GLU A 7 2.02 -7.52 -10.49
C GLU A 7 0.95 -6.68 -9.81
N PHE A 8 0.89 -6.73 -8.48
CA PHE A 8 -0.04 -5.92 -7.71
C PHE A 8 0.17 -4.44 -7.97
N PHE A 9 1.41 -3.96 -7.86
CA PHE A 9 1.72 -2.55 -8.05
C PHE A 9 1.53 -2.11 -9.49
N GLU A 10 1.90 -2.94 -10.45
CA GLU A 10 1.70 -2.63 -11.87
C GLU A 10 0.22 -2.51 -12.22
N GLY A 11 -0.62 -3.34 -11.61
CA GLY A 11 -2.06 -3.32 -11.85
C GLY A 11 -2.85 -2.39 -10.95
N LEU A 12 -2.21 -1.81 -9.92
CA LEU A 12 -2.92 -1.02 -8.92
C LEU A 12 -3.68 0.18 -9.50
N PRO A 13 -3.10 0.99 -10.39
CA PRO A 13 -3.83 2.12 -10.96
C PRO A 13 -5.12 1.73 -11.68
N SER A 14 -5.16 0.52 -12.26
CA SER A 14 -6.34 0.02 -12.96
C SER A 14 -7.36 -0.61 -12.03
N ARG A 15 -6.94 -1.05 -10.84
CA ARG A 15 -7.81 -1.74 -9.88
C ARG A 15 -8.53 -0.80 -8.94
N VAL A 16 -7.94 0.35 -8.67
CA VAL A 16 -8.49 1.27 -7.67
C VAL A 16 -9.76 1.91 -8.20
N ASP A 17 -10.81 1.85 -7.39
CA ASP A 17 -12.09 2.50 -7.69
C ASP A 17 -11.94 4.00 -7.45
N ALA A 18 -12.12 4.79 -8.50
CA ALA A 18 -12.02 6.25 -8.42
C ALA A 18 -13.00 6.84 -7.39
N ALA A 19 -14.16 6.21 -7.20
CA ALA A 19 -15.13 6.66 -6.21
C ALA A 19 -14.61 6.51 -4.78
N LYS A 20 -13.81 5.45 -4.53
CA LYS A 20 -13.23 5.22 -3.20
C LYS A 20 -12.07 6.16 -2.92
N THR A 21 -11.38 6.62 -3.94
CA THR A 21 -10.22 7.49 -3.80
C THR A 21 -10.55 8.96 -4.02
N ALA A 22 -11.78 9.28 -4.39
CA ALA A 22 -12.23 10.66 -4.57
C ALA A 22 -12.00 11.46 -3.28
N GLY A 23 -11.33 12.60 -3.40
CA GLY A 23 -11.00 13.42 -2.26
C GLY A 23 -9.78 12.96 -1.47
N MET A 24 -9.19 11.82 -1.78
CA MET A 24 -7.93 11.40 -1.19
C MET A 24 -6.77 12.14 -1.85
N ASN A 25 -5.84 12.57 -1.03
CA ASN A 25 -4.63 13.24 -1.51
C ASN A 25 -3.49 12.81 -0.58
N ASN A 26 -3.08 11.57 -0.73
CA ASN A 26 -2.09 10.94 0.14
C ASN A 26 -1.06 10.17 -0.68
N SER A 27 0.13 10.02 -0.11
CA SER A 27 1.15 9.17 -0.70
C SER A 27 1.66 8.17 0.32
N TYR A 28 1.98 6.98 -0.14
CA TYR A 28 2.41 5.86 0.70
C TYR A 28 3.67 5.25 0.13
N VAL A 29 4.64 4.99 1.01
CA VAL A 29 5.83 4.24 0.65
C VAL A 29 5.65 2.82 1.16
N PHE A 30 5.73 1.86 0.27
CA PHE A 30 5.68 0.43 0.61
C PHE A 30 7.10 -0.12 0.56
N ASP A 31 7.69 -0.31 1.72
CA ASP A 31 9.00 -0.92 1.85
C ASP A 31 8.80 -2.38 2.23
N ILE A 32 8.78 -3.24 1.23
CA ILE A 32 8.41 -4.64 1.40
C ILE A 32 9.66 -5.49 1.49
N GLU A 33 9.89 -6.04 2.68
CA GLU A 33 11.04 -6.88 2.95
C GLU A 33 11.08 -8.07 2.00
N GLY A 34 12.20 -8.23 1.31
CA GLY A 34 12.41 -9.32 0.37
C GLY A 34 11.84 -9.11 -1.03
N ALA A 35 11.15 -8.00 -1.27
CA ALA A 35 10.55 -7.73 -2.57
C ALA A 35 11.01 -6.41 -3.20
N GLY A 36 11.03 -5.33 -2.42
CA GLY A 36 11.47 -4.03 -2.92
C GLY A 36 10.66 -2.89 -2.30
N THR A 37 10.82 -1.70 -2.87
CA THR A 37 10.17 -0.50 -2.37
C THR A 37 9.40 0.16 -3.51
N TRP A 38 8.19 0.62 -3.21
CA TRP A 38 7.33 1.34 -4.15
C TRP A 38 6.67 2.51 -3.45
N THR A 39 6.45 3.59 -4.19
CA THR A 39 5.70 4.75 -3.71
C THR A 39 4.38 4.84 -4.46
N VAL A 40 3.28 4.85 -3.73
CA VAL A 40 1.92 4.95 -4.30
C VAL A 40 1.37 6.33 -3.96
N ARG A 41 0.98 7.07 -4.97
CA ARG A 41 0.36 8.39 -4.81
C ARG A 41 -1.08 8.35 -5.23
N VAL A 42 -1.94 8.82 -4.35
CA VAL A 42 -3.39 8.88 -4.59
C VAL A 42 -3.81 10.33 -4.60
N ALA A 43 -4.40 10.78 -5.69
CA ALA A 43 -4.90 12.14 -5.82
C ALA A 43 -6.11 12.18 -6.75
N ASP A 44 -7.17 12.82 -6.32
CA ASP A 44 -8.38 13.09 -7.11
C ASP A 44 -8.90 11.88 -7.92
N GLY A 45 -9.00 10.74 -7.25
CA GLY A 45 -9.53 9.53 -7.87
C GLY A 45 -8.53 8.79 -8.75
N GLY A 46 -7.29 9.24 -8.81
CA GLY A 46 -6.23 8.59 -9.59
C GLY A 46 -5.16 8.01 -8.67
N VAL A 47 -4.49 6.98 -9.15
CA VAL A 47 -3.38 6.34 -8.44
C VAL A 47 -2.18 6.25 -9.36
N THR A 48 -1.03 6.66 -8.85
CA THR A 48 0.24 6.55 -9.56
C THR A 48 1.20 5.72 -8.72
N VAL A 49 1.90 4.81 -9.34
CA VAL A 49 2.88 3.96 -8.66
C VAL A 49 4.27 4.24 -9.24
N ASP A 50 5.20 4.57 -8.37
CA ASP A 50 6.61 4.76 -8.73
C ASP A 50 7.45 3.71 -8.01
N GLU A 51 8.43 3.14 -8.69
CA GLU A 51 9.37 2.22 -8.09
C GLU A 51 10.39 3.01 -7.27
N GLY A 52 10.66 2.54 -6.05
CA GLY A 52 11.58 3.20 -5.13
C GLY A 52 10.87 4.10 -4.14
N ASP A 53 11.64 4.69 -3.23
CA ASP A 53 11.15 5.61 -2.21
C ASP A 53 11.29 7.04 -2.71
N THR A 54 10.20 7.65 -3.11
CA THR A 54 10.18 9.06 -3.53
C THR A 54 9.60 9.97 -2.45
N GLY A 55 9.35 9.43 -1.27
CA GLY A 55 8.75 10.16 -0.16
C GLY A 55 7.25 10.05 -0.13
N GLY A 56 6.67 9.91 1.05
CA GLY A 56 5.23 9.79 1.23
C GLY A 56 4.79 10.25 2.59
N ASP A 57 3.48 10.34 2.77
CA ASP A 57 2.87 10.71 4.05
C ASP A 57 3.11 9.65 5.11
N CYS A 58 3.16 8.40 4.72
CA CYS A 58 3.51 7.31 5.63
C CYS A 58 4.27 6.21 4.89
N THR A 59 4.98 5.40 5.67
CA THR A 59 5.74 4.26 5.16
C THR A 59 5.17 2.99 5.77
N ILE A 60 4.85 2.04 4.92
CA ILE A 60 4.30 0.74 5.32
C ILE A 60 5.37 -0.33 5.03
N SER A 61 5.76 -1.07 6.06
CA SER A 61 6.87 -2.03 5.98
C SER A 61 6.41 -3.43 6.40
N PRO A 62 5.76 -4.19 5.52
CA PRO A 62 5.42 -5.59 5.76
C PRO A 62 6.53 -6.51 5.25
N SER A 63 6.47 -7.79 5.64
CA SER A 63 7.23 -8.81 4.92
C SER A 63 6.49 -9.11 3.60
N ALA A 64 7.21 -9.67 2.62
CA ALA A 64 6.59 -10.05 1.34
C ALA A 64 5.44 -11.05 1.56
N GLU A 65 5.63 -12.00 2.48
CA GLU A 65 4.59 -12.98 2.81
C GLU A 65 3.33 -12.32 3.34
N THR A 66 3.47 -11.41 4.31
CA THR A 66 2.32 -10.70 4.88
C THR A 66 1.63 -9.84 3.82
N PHE A 67 2.40 -9.15 3.01
CA PHE A 67 1.86 -8.31 1.96
C PHE A 67 1.03 -9.11 0.95
N VAL A 68 1.54 -10.26 0.53
CA VAL A 68 0.82 -11.13 -0.41
C VAL A 68 -0.51 -11.61 0.21
N LYS A 69 -0.51 -11.96 1.49
CA LYS A 69 -1.74 -12.35 2.18
C LYS A 69 -2.76 -11.21 2.23
N VAL A 70 -2.28 -10.00 2.45
CA VAL A 70 -3.16 -8.81 2.49
C VAL A 70 -3.79 -8.56 1.13
N ILE A 71 -3.02 -8.60 0.06
CA ILE A 71 -3.56 -8.33 -1.28
C ILE A 71 -4.48 -9.45 -1.79
N ARG A 72 -4.37 -10.65 -1.23
CA ARG A 72 -5.26 -11.77 -1.56
C ARG A 72 -6.53 -11.79 -0.70
N GLY A 73 -6.62 -10.88 0.27
CA GLY A 73 -7.74 -10.87 1.19
C GLY A 73 -7.68 -11.92 2.28
N GLU A 74 -6.55 -12.59 2.43
CA GLU A 74 -6.34 -13.61 3.47
C GLU A 74 -5.94 -13.02 4.82
N GLN A 75 -5.46 -11.77 4.81
CA GLN A 75 -5.03 -11.07 6.00
C GLN A 75 -5.55 -9.63 5.96
N ASN A 76 -6.22 -9.21 7.04
CA ASN A 76 -6.67 -7.84 7.17
C ASN A 76 -5.47 -6.92 7.49
N PRO A 77 -5.28 -5.80 6.78
CA PRO A 77 -4.16 -4.89 7.05
C PRO A 77 -4.14 -4.35 8.47
N THR A 78 -5.30 -4.01 9.03
CA THR A 78 -5.40 -3.51 10.40
C THR A 78 -4.99 -4.58 11.41
N ALA A 79 -5.46 -5.81 11.23
CA ALA A 79 -5.08 -6.92 12.09
C ALA A 79 -3.59 -7.23 11.99
N ALA A 80 -3.03 -7.15 10.79
CA ALA A 80 -1.59 -7.35 10.60
C ALA A 80 -0.78 -6.29 11.33
N TYR A 81 -1.23 -5.04 11.29
CA TYR A 81 -0.58 -3.96 12.00
C TYR A 81 -0.64 -4.18 13.52
N MET A 82 -1.79 -4.53 14.05
CA MET A 82 -1.98 -4.76 15.48
C MET A 82 -1.18 -5.96 16.00
N SER A 83 -0.96 -6.97 15.17
CA SER A 83 -0.18 -8.14 15.55
C SER A 83 1.33 -7.98 15.28
N GLY A 84 1.76 -6.81 14.83
CA GLY A 84 3.16 -6.51 14.60
C GLY A 84 3.74 -7.07 13.30
N LYS A 85 2.89 -7.61 12.42
CA LYS A 85 3.33 -8.13 11.13
C LYS A 85 3.49 -7.05 10.08
N LEU A 86 2.92 -5.89 10.33
CA LEU A 86 2.96 -4.74 9.44
C LEU A 86 3.39 -3.53 10.25
N LYS A 87 4.44 -2.86 9.82
CA LYS A 87 4.91 -1.64 10.48
C LYS A 87 4.48 -0.43 9.68
N ILE A 88 3.99 0.58 10.38
CA ILE A 88 3.54 1.83 9.76
C ILE A 88 4.22 2.99 10.47
N LYS A 89 4.84 3.88 9.68
CA LYS A 89 5.49 5.10 10.19
C LYS A 89 4.92 6.30 9.46
N GLY A 90 4.77 7.41 10.16
CA GLY A 90 4.30 8.67 9.59
C GLY A 90 2.86 8.98 9.95
N ASP A 91 2.10 9.49 9.01
CA ASP A 91 0.72 9.93 9.24
C ASP A 91 -0.22 8.75 9.40
N MET A 92 -0.67 8.49 10.62
CA MET A 92 -1.58 7.39 10.91
C MET A 92 -2.96 7.59 10.29
N GLY A 93 -3.40 8.83 10.16
CA GLY A 93 -4.65 9.15 9.47
C GLY A 93 -4.62 8.73 8.01
N ALA A 94 -3.51 8.99 7.34
CA ALA A 94 -3.30 8.55 5.97
C ALA A 94 -3.25 7.03 5.89
N ALA A 95 -2.59 6.39 6.84
CA ALA A 95 -2.49 4.93 6.88
C ALA A 95 -3.86 4.27 7.00
N MET A 96 -4.78 4.84 7.78
CA MET A 96 -6.13 4.32 7.90
C MET A 96 -6.92 4.41 6.59
N LYS A 97 -6.64 5.44 5.78
CA LYS A 97 -7.27 5.59 4.48
C LYS A 97 -6.77 4.56 3.47
N LEU A 98 -5.61 3.96 3.73
CA LEU A 98 -5.02 2.94 2.86
C LEU A 98 -5.96 1.75 2.65
N GLN A 99 -6.81 1.44 3.61
CA GLN A 99 -7.77 0.34 3.47
C GLN A 99 -8.69 0.50 2.26
N LYS A 100 -8.88 1.71 1.80
CA LYS A 100 -9.71 1.98 0.62
C LYS A 100 -9.06 1.51 -0.68
N LEU A 101 -7.75 1.22 -0.65
CA LEU A 101 -7.01 0.75 -1.82
C LEU A 101 -7.01 -0.77 -1.96
N PHE A 102 -7.45 -1.48 -0.94
CA PHE A 102 -7.45 -2.94 -0.93
C PHE A 102 -8.84 -3.55 -0.95
#